data_8a34be229b51e3d038cfda5e42e71f33
#
_entry.id   8a34be229b51e3d038cfda5e42e71f33
#
_cell.length_a   1.000
_cell.length_b   1.000
_cell.length_c   1.000
_cell.angle_alpha   90.00
_cell.angle_beta   90.00
_cell.angle_gamma   90.00
#
_symmetry.space_group_name_H-M   'P 1'
#
loop_
_entity.id
_entity.type
_entity.pdbx_description
1 polymer ?
#
loop_
_entity_poly.entity_id
_entity_poly.type
_entity_poly.pdbx_seq_one_letter_code
_entity_poly.pdbx_strand_id
1 'polypeptide(L)'
;IIQKAVELGAAGVIPVATRNAVVKLDEKKAEAKVRRWQAIAESAAKQSKRSYIPQVGMVMSLKEAFSYIEEQKFDLSMIPYELEKGMDGIKQVLGRLAPGQQIAVFIGPEGGFDEEEIKLALRMGVKPVSLGKRILRTETAGPAILALLMMKLEGAF
;
A
#
# COMPACT_ATOMS: atom_id res chain seq x y z
N ILE A 1 -11.25 0.55 -2.41
CA ILE A 1 -9.86 0.80 -1.99
C ILE A 1 -9.21 1.82 -2.92
N ILE A 2 -9.13 1.59 -4.25
CA ILE A 2 -8.42 2.46 -5.21
C ILE A 2 -8.92 3.92 -5.17
N GLN A 3 -10.23 4.13 -5.22
CA GLN A 3 -10.82 5.47 -5.12
C GLN A 3 -10.29 6.23 -3.89
N LYS A 4 -10.34 5.59 -2.71
CA LYS A 4 -9.87 6.21 -1.45
C LYS A 4 -8.36 6.42 -1.43
N ALA A 5 -7.59 5.50 -1.99
CA ALA A 5 -6.14 5.70 -2.11
C ALA A 5 -5.81 6.92 -2.97
N VAL A 6 -6.50 7.10 -4.08
CA VAL A 6 -6.33 8.27 -4.96
C VAL A 6 -6.75 9.56 -4.26
N GLU A 7 -7.92 9.60 -3.62
CA GLU A 7 -8.38 10.76 -2.84
C GLU A 7 -7.38 11.17 -1.75
N LEU A 8 -6.73 10.19 -1.11
CA LEU A 8 -5.75 10.39 -0.03
C LEU A 8 -4.30 10.55 -0.52
N GLY A 9 -4.09 10.81 -1.79
CA GLY A 9 -2.78 11.25 -2.28
C GLY A 9 -1.86 10.15 -2.80
N ALA A 10 -2.28 8.88 -2.88
CA ALA A 10 -1.44 7.83 -3.46
C ALA A 10 -0.96 8.20 -4.87
N ALA A 11 0.34 8.00 -5.14
CA ALA A 11 0.95 8.27 -6.44
C ALA A 11 0.70 7.13 -7.45
N GLY A 12 0.46 5.93 -6.96
CA GLY A 12 0.12 4.77 -7.76
C GLY A 12 -0.43 3.63 -6.91
N VAL A 13 -1.00 2.63 -7.55
CA VAL A 13 -1.53 1.43 -6.89
C VAL A 13 -1.05 0.21 -7.67
N ILE A 14 -0.49 -0.76 -6.99
CA ILE A 14 -0.08 -2.04 -7.57
C ILE A 14 -0.90 -3.15 -6.92
N PRO A 15 -1.76 -3.84 -7.68
CA PRO A 15 -2.48 -5.00 -7.17
C PRO A 15 -1.52 -6.16 -6.94
N VAL A 16 -1.57 -6.76 -5.75
CA VAL A 16 -0.67 -7.84 -5.37
C VAL A 16 -1.46 -9.13 -5.10
N ALA A 17 -1.06 -10.21 -5.74
CA ALA A 17 -1.57 -11.54 -5.47
C ALA A 17 -0.85 -12.11 -4.23
N THR A 18 -1.61 -12.30 -3.15
CA THR A 18 -1.13 -12.89 -1.89
C THR A 18 -1.71 -14.29 -1.69
N ARG A 19 -1.16 -15.07 -0.77
CA ARG A 19 -1.62 -16.46 -0.50
C ARG A 19 -3.08 -16.50 -0.02
N ASN A 20 -3.45 -15.56 0.84
CA ASN A 20 -4.79 -15.48 1.43
C ASN A 20 -5.77 -14.63 0.60
N ALA A 21 -5.42 -14.28 -0.64
CA ALA A 21 -6.34 -13.58 -1.52
C ALA A 21 -7.48 -14.52 -1.95
N VAL A 22 -8.72 -14.06 -1.75
CA VAL A 22 -9.94 -14.83 -2.05
C VAL A 22 -10.08 -15.10 -3.55
N VAL A 23 -9.59 -14.20 -4.40
CA VAL A 23 -9.73 -14.29 -5.86
C VAL A 23 -8.38 -14.50 -6.52
N LYS A 24 -8.21 -15.66 -7.15
CA LYS A 24 -7.08 -15.94 -8.05
C LYS A 24 -7.49 -15.51 -9.46
N LEU A 25 -6.69 -14.66 -10.10
CA LEU A 25 -6.95 -14.15 -11.45
C LEU A 25 -6.04 -14.86 -12.45
N ASP A 26 -6.62 -15.30 -13.58
CA ASP A 26 -5.84 -15.57 -14.78
C ASP A 26 -5.41 -14.24 -15.44
N GLU A 27 -4.47 -14.31 -16.38
CA GLU A 27 -3.85 -13.14 -17.01
C GLU A 27 -4.89 -12.20 -17.69
N LYS A 28 -5.83 -12.75 -18.47
CA LYS A 28 -6.87 -11.97 -19.15
C LYS A 28 -7.82 -11.27 -18.17
N LYS A 29 -8.20 -11.97 -17.09
CA LYS A 29 -9.04 -11.39 -16.04
C LYS A 29 -8.29 -10.33 -15.25
N ALA A 30 -7.00 -10.52 -15.01
CA ALA A 30 -6.14 -9.53 -14.36
C ALA A 30 -6.05 -8.24 -15.18
N GLU A 31 -5.78 -8.33 -16.49
CA GLU A 31 -5.74 -7.16 -17.39
C GLU A 31 -7.08 -6.41 -17.43
N ALA A 32 -8.20 -7.14 -17.55
CA ALA A 32 -9.52 -6.53 -17.56
C ALA A 32 -9.83 -5.78 -16.25
N LYS A 33 -9.43 -6.34 -15.10
CA LYS A 33 -9.55 -5.68 -13.80
C LYS A 33 -8.66 -4.46 -13.70
N VAL A 34 -7.42 -4.51 -14.14
CA VAL A 34 -6.51 -3.37 -14.14
C VAL A 34 -7.07 -2.21 -14.95
N ARG A 35 -7.62 -2.47 -16.14
CA ARG A 35 -8.31 -1.42 -16.94
C ARG A 35 -9.47 -0.79 -16.18
N ARG A 36 -10.30 -1.59 -15.51
CA ARG A 36 -11.41 -1.10 -14.68
C ARG A 36 -10.89 -0.28 -13.49
N TRP A 37 -9.87 -0.73 -12.83
CA TRP A 37 -9.26 -0.03 -11.69
C TRP A 37 -8.61 1.29 -12.11
N GLN A 38 -7.99 1.33 -13.29
CA GLN A 38 -7.45 2.57 -13.85
C GLN A 38 -8.55 3.61 -14.12
N ALA A 39 -9.70 3.19 -14.65
CA ALA A 39 -10.85 4.09 -14.85
C ALA A 39 -11.38 4.65 -13.51
N ILE A 40 -11.38 3.84 -12.45
CA ILE A 40 -11.73 4.30 -11.09
C ILE A 40 -10.71 5.33 -10.59
N ALA A 41 -9.42 5.10 -10.80
CA ALA A 41 -8.36 6.04 -10.40
C ALA A 41 -8.49 7.39 -11.13
N GLU A 42 -8.78 7.36 -12.43
CA GLU A 42 -9.03 8.58 -13.24
C GLU A 42 -10.23 9.38 -12.75
N SER A 43 -11.34 8.71 -12.49
CA SER A 43 -12.54 9.34 -11.95
C SER A 43 -12.30 9.96 -10.58
N ALA A 44 -11.61 9.24 -9.69
CA ALA A 44 -11.26 9.73 -8.36
C ALA A 44 -10.31 10.92 -8.41
N ALA A 45 -9.31 10.90 -9.29
CA ALA A 45 -8.37 12.01 -9.46
C ALA A 45 -9.08 13.28 -9.95
N LYS A 46 -9.99 13.16 -10.91
CA LYS A 46 -10.82 14.29 -11.39
C LYS A 46 -11.69 14.85 -10.27
N GLN A 47 -12.38 14.00 -9.53
CA GLN A 47 -13.27 14.41 -8.44
C GLN A 47 -12.50 15.10 -7.31
N SER A 48 -11.33 14.60 -6.93
CA SER A 48 -10.46 15.17 -5.89
C SER A 48 -9.58 16.33 -6.39
N LYS A 49 -9.76 16.78 -7.63
CA LYS A 49 -9.02 17.89 -8.27
C LYS A 49 -7.50 17.70 -8.27
N ARG A 50 -7.05 16.45 -8.40
CA ARG A 50 -5.63 16.16 -8.55
C ARG A 50 -5.17 16.49 -9.96
N SER A 51 -4.01 17.13 -10.09
CA SER A 51 -3.35 17.40 -11.37
C SER A 51 -2.67 16.18 -11.98
N TYR A 52 -2.48 15.13 -11.17
CA TYR A 52 -1.85 13.87 -11.57
C TYR A 52 -2.85 12.71 -11.43
N ILE A 53 -2.89 11.84 -12.43
CA ILE A 53 -3.70 10.62 -12.40
C ILE A 53 -2.81 9.45 -11.98
N PRO A 54 -3.02 8.87 -10.78
CA PRO A 54 -2.25 7.71 -10.33
C PRO A 54 -2.42 6.51 -11.27
N GLN A 55 -1.32 5.86 -11.58
CA GLN A 55 -1.34 4.66 -12.41
C GLN A 55 -1.67 3.43 -11.58
N VAL A 56 -2.52 2.57 -12.12
CA VAL A 56 -2.75 1.22 -11.59
C VAL A 56 -1.84 0.27 -12.35
N GLY A 57 -0.88 -0.31 -11.65
CA GLY A 57 0.07 -1.26 -12.22
C GLY A 57 -0.56 -2.61 -12.56
N MET A 58 0.21 -3.44 -13.27
CA MET A 58 -0.17 -4.83 -13.50
C MET A 58 -0.17 -5.63 -12.19
N VAL A 59 -0.95 -6.70 -12.14
CA VAL A 59 -0.97 -7.59 -10.98
C VAL A 59 0.39 -8.28 -10.83
N MET A 60 0.96 -8.19 -9.64
CA MET A 60 2.25 -8.81 -9.28
C MET A 60 2.04 -9.83 -8.17
N SER A 61 2.93 -10.82 -8.09
CA SER A 61 3.10 -11.59 -6.85
C SER A 61 3.72 -10.69 -5.77
N LEU A 62 3.59 -11.08 -4.52
CA LEU A 62 4.20 -10.31 -3.41
C LEU A 62 5.73 -10.26 -3.54
N LYS A 63 6.37 -11.34 -4.00
CA LYS A 63 7.81 -11.38 -4.24
C LYS A 63 8.23 -10.38 -5.34
N GLU A 64 7.50 -10.34 -6.45
CA GLU A 64 7.75 -9.38 -7.53
C GLU A 64 7.56 -7.93 -7.06
N ALA A 65 6.53 -7.69 -6.23
CA ALA A 65 6.30 -6.36 -5.67
C ALA A 65 7.44 -5.91 -4.74
N PHE A 66 8.00 -6.81 -3.92
CA PHE A 66 9.18 -6.50 -3.11
C PHE A 66 10.41 -6.24 -3.97
N SER A 67 10.67 -7.05 -4.99
CA SER A 67 11.77 -6.81 -5.94
C SER A 67 11.60 -5.48 -6.66
N TYR A 68 10.39 -5.15 -7.08
CA TYR A 68 10.08 -3.88 -7.73
C TYR A 68 10.45 -2.67 -6.88
N ILE A 69 10.07 -2.64 -5.60
CA ILE A 69 10.42 -1.50 -4.73
C ILE A 69 11.93 -1.39 -4.48
N GLU A 70 12.65 -2.51 -4.45
CA GLU A 70 14.10 -2.54 -4.33
C GLU A 70 14.77 -1.98 -5.61
N GLU A 71 14.37 -2.48 -6.78
CA GLU A 71 14.87 -2.03 -8.08
C GLU A 71 14.60 -0.55 -8.34
N GLN A 72 13.41 -0.08 -7.97
CA GLN A 72 13.01 1.33 -8.08
C GLN A 72 13.57 2.21 -6.95
N LYS A 73 14.31 1.64 -6.00
CA LYS A 73 14.97 2.35 -4.89
C LYS A 73 14.02 3.18 -4.05
N PHE A 74 12.90 2.59 -3.64
CA PHE A 74 11.99 3.24 -2.71
C PHE A 74 12.71 3.60 -1.41
N ASP A 75 12.49 4.81 -0.92
CA ASP A 75 13.14 5.33 0.30
C ASP A 75 12.63 4.65 1.56
N LEU A 76 11.34 4.39 1.61
CA LEU A 76 10.67 3.75 2.73
C LEU A 76 9.70 2.69 2.24
N SER A 77 9.62 1.58 2.97
CA SER A 77 8.61 0.55 2.72
C SER A 77 8.08 0.00 4.03
N MET A 78 6.77 -0.21 4.09
CA MET A 78 6.12 -0.70 5.30
C MET A 78 4.96 -1.63 4.98
N ILE A 79 4.65 -2.49 5.95
CA ILE A 79 3.58 -3.46 5.90
C ILE A 79 2.83 -3.43 7.23
N PRO A 80 1.59 -2.89 7.29
CA PRO A 80 0.75 -3.03 8.46
C PRO A 80 0.49 -4.51 8.75
N TYR A 81 0.82 -4.92 9.96
CA TYR A 81 0.72 -6.31 10.38
C TYR A 81 0.07 -6.40 11.76
N GLU A 82 -0.98 -7.21 11.87
CA GLU A 82 -1.83 -7.28 13.07
C GLU A 82 -1.11 -7.85 14.31
N LEU A 83 -0.09 -8.69 14.11
CA LEU A 83 0.71 -9.24 15.21
C LEU A 83 1.86 -8.33 15.64
N GLU A 84 2.13 -7.24 14.91
CA GLU A 84 3.11 -6.24 15.31
C GLU A 84 2.57 -5.44 16.49
N LYS A 85 3.36 -5.37 17.56
CA LYS A 85 2.94 -4.73 18.81
C LYS A 85 3.65 -3.40 19.02
N GLY A 86 2.91 -2.47 19.62
CA GLY A 86 3.45 -1.13 19.94
C GLY A 86 3.41 -0.19 18.74
N MET A 87 3.81 1.05 18.98
CA MET A 87 3.76 2.13 17.98
C MET A 87 5.17 2.57 17.53
N ASP A 88 6.22 1.90 17.97
CA ASP A 88 7.59 2.34 17.70
C ASP A 88 7.97 2.18 16.22
N GLY A 89 7.48 1.12 15.58
CA GLY A 89 7.67 0.92 14.14
C GLY A 89 7.12 2.07 13.31
N ILE A 90 5.87 2.44 13.52
CA ILE A 90 5.25 3.54 12.78
C ILE A 90 5.87 4.90 13.15
N LYS A 91 6.23 5.13 14.42
CA LYS A 91 6.94 6.35 14.85
C LYS A 91 8.28 6.52 14.15
N GLN A 92 9.05 5.43 14.01
CA GLN A 92 10.33 5.46 13.31
C GLN A 92 10.15 5.77 11.81
N VAL A 93 9.13 5.21 11.18
CA VAL A 93 8.81 5.54 9.77
C VAL A 93 8.44 7.02 9.64
N LEU A 94 7.52 7.50 10.47
CA LEU A 94 7.10 8.91 10.45
C LEU A 94 8.25 9.88 10.76
N GLY A 95 9.20 9.47 11.60
CA GLY A 95 10.39 10.26 11.90
C GLY A 95 11.41 10.37 10.77
N ARG A 96 11.34 9.46 9.78
CA ARG A 96 12.18 9.47 8.56
C ARG A 96 11.46 10.04 7.35
N LEU A 97 10.16 10.28 7.46
CA LEU A 97 9.35 10.73 6.36
C LEU A 97 9.70 12.17 5.98
N ALA A 98 10.00 12.38 4.70
CA ALA A 98 10.31 13.69 4.14
C ALA A 98 9.64 13.89 2.77
N PRO A 99 9.31 15.13 2.38
CA PRO A 99 8.78 15.42 1.06
C PRO A 99 9.72 14.94 -0.06
N GLY A 100 9.16 14.43 -1.14
CA GLY A 100 9.91 13.93 -2.29
C GLY A 100 10.35 12.47 -2.19
N GLN A 101 10.18 11.81 -1.05
CA GLN A 101 10.48 10.39 -0.90
C GLN A 101 9.46 9.50 -1.60
N GLN A 102 9.94 8.37 -2.12
CA GLN A 102 9.11 7.28 -2.62
C GLN A 102 8.82 6.28 -1.48
N ILE A 103 7.54 6.09 -1.19
CA ILE A 103 7.09 5.29 -0.06
C ILE A 103 6.19 4.17 -0.56
N ALA A 104 6.48 2.93 -0.19
CA ALA A 104 5.62 1.79 -0.45
C ALA A 104 4.89 1.34 0.81
N VAL A 105 3.58 1.14 0.68
CA VAL A 105 2.73 0.60 1.74
C VAL A 105 2.05 -0.67 1.23
N PHE A 106 2.29 -1.78 1.89
CA PHE A 106 1.70 -3.08 1.55
C PHE A 106 0.48 -3.34 2.41
N ILE A 107 -0.70 -3.42 1.79
CA ILE A 107 -1.96 -3.71 2.48
C ILE A 107 -2.41 -5.13 2.14
N GLY A 108 -2.61 -5.94 3.17
CA GLY A 108 -3.02 -7.34 3.03
C GLY A 108 -4.48 -7.53 2.63
N PRO A 109 -4.84 -8.72 2.17
CA PRO A 109 -6.21 -9.11 1.93
C PRO A 109 -6.98 -9.28 3.26
N GLU A 110 -8.26 -9.61 3.18
CA GLU A 110 -9.11 -9.83 4.35
C GLU A 110 -8.59 -10.95 5.27
N GLY A 111 -7.90 -11.94 4.71
CA GLY A 111 -7.23 -13.01 5.46
C GLY A 111 -5.85 -12.65 6.01
N GLY A 112 -5.40 -11.40 5.82
CA GLY A 112 -4.08 -10.93 6.24
C GLY A 112 -2.93 -11.54 5.43
N PHE A 113 -1.70 -11.16 5.79
CA PHE A 113 -0.49 -11.80 5.30
C PHE A 113 -0.17 -13.03 6.14
N ASP A 114 0.33 -14.11 5.50
CA ASP A 114 0.82 -15.26 6.26
C ASP A 114 2.23 -14.99 6.83
N GLU A 115 2.65 -15.86 7.75
CA GLU A 115 3.96 -15.72 8.41
C GLU A 115 5.14 -15.73 7.43
N GLU A 116 5.07 -16.53 6.37
CA GLU A 116 6.15 -16.63 5.38
C GLU A 116 6.20 -15.37 4.50
N GLU A 117 5.04 -14.77 4.21
CA GLU A 117 4.96 -13.47 3.52
C GLU A 117 5.59 -12.35 4.37
N ILE A 118 5.34 -12.34 5.68
CA ILE A 118 5.97 -11.38 6.60
C ILE A 118 7.46 -11.63 6.74
N LYS A 119 7.91 -12.88 6.85
CA LYS A 119 9.34 -13.21 6.86
C LYS A 119 10.05 -12.75 5.59
N LEU A 120 9.40 -12.93 4.43
CA LEU A 120 9.92 -12.42 3.17
C LEU A 120 10.01 -10.89 3.17
N ALA A 121 8.96 -10.19 3.64
CA ALA A 121 8.95 -8.75 3.77
C ALA A 121 10.12 -8.23 4.61
N LEU A 122 10.37 -8.86 5.76
CA LEU A 122 11.50 -8.52 6.65
C LEU A 122 12.85 -8.71 5.96
N ARG A 123 13.04 -9.81 5.24
CA ARG A 123 14.27 -10.07 4.47
C ARG A 123 14.52 -9.03 3.37
N MET A 124 13.45 -8.49 2.79
CA MET A 124 13.49 -7.45 1.76
C MET A 124 13.52 -6.02 2.33
N GLY A 125 13.68 -5.87 3.64
CA GLY A 125 13.79 -4.57 4.31
C GLY A 125 12.46 -3.82 4.48
N VAL A 126 11.32 -4.47 4.20
CA VAL A 126 10.00 -3.90 4.44
C VAL A 126 9.69 -3.93 5.93
N LYS A 127 9.32 -2.78 6.48
CA LYS A 127 9.13 -2.63 7.92
C LYS A 127 7.71 -3.00 8.35
N PRO A 128 7.52 -3.98 9.23
CA PRO A 128 6.22 -4.23 9.83
C PRO A 128 5.87 -3.07 10.77
N VAL A 129 4.63 -2.63 10.72
CA VAL A 129 4.12 -1.54 11.54
C VAL A 129 2.76 -1.87 12.13
N SER A 130 2.51 -1.40 13.35
CA SER A 130 1.19 -1.45 13.96
C SER A 130 0.41 -0.18 13.65
N LEU A 131 -0.88 -0.31 13.32
CA LEU A 131 -1.83 0.80 13.18
C LEU A 131 -2.70 0.97 14.45
N GLY A 132 -2.24 0.46 15.58
CA GLY A 132 -2.91 0.55 16.88
C GLY A 132 -3.45 -0.78 17.38
N LYS A 133 -4.19 -0.72 18.49
CA LYS A 133 -4.66 -1.92 19.21
C LYS A 133 -5.82 -2.67 18.53
N ARG A 134 -6.48 -2.05 17.56
CA ARG A 134 -7.63 -2.63 16.84
C ARG A 134 -7.18 -3.22 15.53
N ILE A 135 -7.73 -4.38 15.17
CA ILE A 135 -7.55 -4.96 13.84
C ILE A 135 -8.38 -4.14 12.85
N LEU A 136 -7.72 -3.54 11.88
CA LEU A 136 -8.37 -2.80 10.80
C LEU A 136 -8.62 -3.71 9.61
N ARG A 137 -9.80 -3.61 9.01
CA ARG A 137 -10.07 -4.27 7.72
C ARG A 137 -9.22 -3.66 6.62
N THR A 138 -9.00 -4.42 5.54
CA THR A 138 -8.22 -4.00 4.37
C THR A 138 -8.67 -2.64 3.83
N GLU A 139 -9.98 -2.42 3.69
CA GLU A 139 -10.56 -1.16 3.23
C GLU A 139 -10.38 0.01 4.21
N THR A 140 -10.02 -0.27 5.46
CA THR A 140 -9.75 0.76 6.49
C THR A 140 -8.26 1.00 6.66
N ALA A 141 -7.45 -0.06 6.66
CA ALA A 141 -6.01 0.03 6.91
C ALA A 141 -5.29 0.90 5.86
N GLY A 142 -5.61 0.71 4.58
CA GLY A 142 -5.06 1.52 3.49
C GLY A 142 -5.33 3.02 3.65
N PRO A 143 -6.60 3.45 3.73
CA PRO A 143 -6.93 4.84 3.97
C PRO A 143 -6.34 5.42 5.26
N ALA A 144 -6.33 4.66 6.35
CA ALA A 144 -5.79 5.13 7.64
C ALA A 144 -4.29 5.46 7.54
N ILE A 145 -3.48 4.57 6.96
CA ILE A 145 -2.05 4.81 6.82
C ILE A 145 -1.76 5.92 5.82
N LEU A 146 -2.48 6.00 4.70
CA LEU A 146 -2.31 7.07 3.74
C LEU A 146 -2.63 8.44 4.34
N ALA A 147 -3.74 8.56 5.06
CA ALA A 147 -4.10 9.80 5.76
C ALA A 147 -3.00 10.22 6.74
N LEU A 148 -2.46 9.28 7.53
CA LEU A 148 -1.39 9.55 8.48
C LEU A 148 -0.11 10.05 7.78
N LEU A 149 0.30 9.40 6.70
CA LEU A 149 1.49 9.78 5.93
C LEU A 149 1.32 11.16 5.28
N MET A 150 0.16 11.42 4.65
CA MET A 150 -0.09 12.68 3.98
C MET A 150 -0.19 13.84 4.96
N MET A 151 -0.89 13.68 6.07
CA MET A 151 -0.94 14.71 7.13
C MET A 151 0.44 15.02 7.70
N LYS A 152 1.30 14.01 7.85
CA LYS A 152 2.69 14.22 8.28
C LYS A 152 3.49 15.01 7.25
N LEU A 153 3.37 14.66 5.97
CA LEU A 153 4.05 15.35 4.87
C LEU A 153 3.56 16.79 4.68
N GLU A 154 2.30 17.06 4.96
CA GLU A 154 1.67 18.37 4.91
C GLU A 154 1.93 19.23 6.17
N GLY A 155 2.67 18.69 7.13
CA GLY A 155 3.10 19.44 8.31
C GLY A 155 2.04 19.56 9.42
N ALA A 156 1.07 18.65 9.47
CA ALA A 156 0.04 18.67 10.53
C ALA A 156 0.61 18.28 11.92
N PHE A 157 1.74 17.58 11.96
CA PHE A 157 2.43 17.21 13.21
C PHE A 157 3.89 16.80 12.98
#